data_4f68f3428df1f7d6b365573347add3e7
#
_entry.id   4f68f3428df1f7d6b365573347add3e7
#
_cell.length_a   1.000
_cell.length_b   1.000
_cell.length_c   1.000
_cell.angle_alpha   90.00
_cell.angle_beta   90.00
_cell.angle_gamma   90.00
#
_symmetry.space_group_name_H-M   'P 1'
#
loop_
_entity.id
_entity.type
_entity.pdbx_description
1 polymer ?
#
loop_
_entity_poly.entity_id
_entity_poly.type
_entity_poly.pdbx_seq_one_letter_code
_entity_poly.pdbx_strand_id
1 'polypeptide(L)' 'MNQSLLSEFGDPIARVEAALAALRAGQGVLVADDEDRENEGDLIFAAESMTNEQMAMMIRECSGIVCLCLTDERVRQLE' A
#
# COMPACT_ATOMS: atom_id res chain seq x y z
N MET A 1 16.22 -1.27 6.24
CA MET A 1 15.52 -0.18 6.93
C MET A 1 16.10 0.01 8.32
N ASN A 2 16.22 1.24 8.74
CA ASN A 2 16.78 1.58 10.03
C ASN A 2 15.82 1.17 11.15
N GLN A 3 16.33 0.49 12.20
CA GLN A 3 15.51 0.05 13.33
C GLN A 3 14.88 1.22 14.09
N SER A 4 15.53 2.39 14.11
CA SER A 4 14.95 3.55 14.79
C SER A 4 13.67 4.05 14.10
N LEU A 5 13.55 3.89 12.79
CA LEU A 5 12.32 4.18 12.08
C LEU A 5 11.22 3.19 12.42
N LEU A 6 11.58 1.90 12.56
CA LEU A 6 10.62 0.89 12.97
C LEU A 6 10.09 1.16 14.38
N SER A 7 10.96 1.63 15.28
CA SER A 7 10.57 1.97 16.64
C SER A 7 9.59 3.15 16.68
N GLU A 8 9.75 4.14 15.79
CA GLU A 8 8.87 5.29 15.73
C GLU A 8 7.44 4.93 15.33
N PHE A 9 7.28 3.88 14.52
CA PHE A 9 5.97 3.46 14.04
C PHE A 9 5.30 2.41 14.93
N GLY A 10 5.94 2.05 16.05
CA GLY A 10 5.40 1.08 17.00
C GLY A 10 5.77 -0.35 16.66
N ASP A 11 5.15 -1.29 17.36
CA ASP A 11 5.38 -2.71 17.11
C ASP A 11 4.70 -3.18 15.81
N PRO A 12 4.99 -4.40 15.34
CA PRO A 12 4.42 -4.88 14.07
C PRO A 12 2.90 -4.88 14.02
N ILE A 13 2.23 -5.21 15.12
CA ILE A 13 0.76 -5.23 15.16
C ILE A 13 0.21 -3.81 15.06
N ALA A 14 0.79 -2.88 15.83
CA ALA A 14 0.36 -1.48 15.80
C ALA A 14 0.56 -0.87 14.41
N ARG A 15 1.64 -1.24 13.73
CA ARG A 15 1.91 -0.75 12.37
C ARG A 15 0.88 -1.25 11.37
N VAL A 16 0.50 -2.52 11.47
CA VAL A 16 -0.54 -3.08 10.60
C VAL A 16 -1.89 -2.41 10.87
N GLU A 17 -2.24 -2.22 12.14
CA GLU A 17 -3.48 -1.54 12.50
C GLU A 17 -3.53 -0.10 11.99
N ALA A 18 -2.42 0.62 12.10
CA ALA A 18 -2.32 1.98 11.58
C ALA A 18 -2.46 2.00 10.05
N ALA A 19 -1.85 1.04 9.37
CA ALA A 19 -1.97 0.93 7.92
C ALA A 19 -3.40 0.66 7.49
N LEU A 20 -4.11 -0.24 8.17
CA LEU A 20 -5.51 -0.53 7.87
C LEU A 20 -6.39 0.70 8.08
N ALA A 21 -6.14 1.45 9.17
CA ALA A 21 -6.88 2.68 9.44
C ALA A 21 -6.64 3.71 8.34
N ALA A 22 -5.40 3.85 7.89
CA ALA A 22 -5.06 4.78 6.81
C ALA A 22 -5.77 4.40 5.51
N LEU A 23 -5.78 3.11 5.16
CA LEU A 23 -6.48 2.65 3.96
C LEU A 23 -7.98 2.93 4.03
N ARG A 24 -8.60 2.71 5.20
CA ARG A 24 -10.02 3.02 5.40
C ARG A 24 -10.31 4.50 5.26
N ALA A 25 -9.35 5.34 5.60
CA ALA A 25 -9.48 6.80 5.48
C ALA A 25 -9.17 7.31 4.06
N GLY A 26 -8.89 6.43 3.12
CA GLY A 26 -8.57 6.82 1.74
C GLY A 26 -7.14 7.30 1.55
N GLN A 27 -6.26 7.01 2.50
CA GLN A 27 -4.87 7.42 2.43
C GLN A 27 -4.00 6.32 1.86
N GLY A 28 -2.86 6.70 1.28
CA GLY A 28 -1.87 5.75 0.79
C GLY A 28 -1.02 5.19 1.93
N VAL A 29 -0.56 3.97 1.74
CA VAL A 29 0.33 3.29 2.69
C VAL A 29 1.54 2.79 1.91
N LEU A 30 2.73 3.05 2.44
CA LEU A 30 3.96 2.52 1.86
C LEU A 30 4.31 1.23 2.59
N VAL A 31 4.36 0.13 1.84
CA VAL A 31 4.73 -1.18 2.36
C VAL A 31 6.08 -1.56 1.79
N ALA A 32 7.05 -1.83 2.66
CA ALA A 32 8.39 -2.22 2.24
C ALA A 32 8.59 -3.70 2.50
N ASP A 33 9.26 -4.38 1.57
CA ASP A 33 9.66 -5.75 1.82
C ASP A 33 11.01 -5.80 2.54
N ASP A 34 11.48 -7.00 2.87
CA ASP A 34 12.75 -7.17 3.56
C ASP A 34 13.93 -6.82 2.66
N GLU A 35 15.00 -6.30 3.28
CA GLU A 35 16.25 -6.02 2.57
C GLU A 35 16.83 -7.27 1.91
N ASP A 36 16.57 -8.44 2.50
CA ASP A 36 17.05 -9.73 1.98
C ASP A 36 16.26 -10.20 0.76
N ARG A 37 15.11 -9.60 0.49
CA ARG A 37 14.29 -9.95 -0.66
C ARG A 37 14.53 -8.96 -1.79
N GLU A 38 13.64 -8.02 -2.02
CA GLU A 38 13.79 -7.04 -3.09
C GLU A 38 14.21 -5.67 -2.60
N ASN A 39 14.07 -5.42 -1.31
CA ASN A 39 14.37 -4.12 -0.70
C ASN A 39 13.68 -2.98 -1.42
N GLU A 40 12.41 -3.19 -1.77
CA GLU A 40 11.59 -2.21 -2.49
C GLU A 40 10.39 -1.82 -1.65
N GLY A 41 9.83 -0.66 -1.94
CA GLY A 41 8.61 -0.20 -1.33
C GLY A 41 7.47 -0.16 -2.34
N ASP A 42 6.28 -0.52 -1.89
CA ASP A 42 5.06 -0.45 -2.69
C ASP A 42 4.10 0.56 -2.10
N LEU A 43 3.57 1.44 -2.93
CA LEU A 43 2.55 2.39 -2.50
C LEU A 43 1.18 1.78 -2.77
N ILE A 44 0.38 1.69 -1.72
CA ILE A 44 -0.90 0.98 -1.75
C ILE A 44 -2.03 1.91 -1.34
N PHE A 45 -3.13 1.86 -2.09
CA PHE A 45 -4.38 2.55 -1.77
C PHE A 45 -5.53 1.55 -1.82
N ALA A 46 -6.57 1.80 -1.05
CA ALA A 46 -7.81 1.05 -1.21
C ALA A 46 -8.46 1.46 -2.54
N ALA A 47 -8.74 0.48 -3.41
CA ALA A 47 -9.24 0.77 -4.75
C ALA A 47 -10.59 1.49 -4.72
N GLU A 48 -11.46 1.13 -3.76
CA GLU A 48 -12.80 1.70 -3.65
C GLU A 48 -12.82 3.19 -3.34
N SER A 49 -11.75 3.71 -2.74
CA SER A 49 -11.66 5.13 -2.35
C SER A 49 -10.61 5.90 -3.15
N MET A 50 -9.99 5.26 -4.14
CA MET A 50 -8.93 5.90 -4.91
C MET A 50 -9.48 7.02 -5.80
N THR A 51 -8.83 8.16 -5.77
CA THR A 51 -9.19 9.31 -6.60
C THR A 51 -8.32 9.35 -7.87
N ASN A 52 -8.77 10.15 -8.85
CA ASN A 52 -7.98 10.37 -10.07
C ASN A 52 -6.64 11.01 -9.77
N GLU A 53 -6.61 11.92 -8.78
CA GLU A 53 -5.38 12.59 -8.36
C GLU A 53 -4.39 11.61 -7.76
N GLN A 54 -4.87 10.65 -6.97
CA GLN A 54 -4.02 9.61 -6.39
C GLN A 54 -3.45 8.70 -7.48
N MET A 55 -4.26 8.30 -8.44
CA MET A 55 -3.79 7.47 -9.56
C MET A 55 -2.76 8.22 -10.38
N ALA A 56 -3.00 9.49 -10.67
CA ALA A 56 -2.06 10.31 -11.41
C ALA A 56 -0.73 10.45 -10.66
N MET A 57 -0.78 10.61 -9.35
CA MET A 57 0.41 10.69 -8.52
C MET A 57 1.20 9.39 -8.56
N MET A 58 0.52 8.24 -8.48
CA MET A 58 1.19 6.93 -8.56
C MET A 58 1.91 6.77 -9.90
N ILE A 59 1.28 7.17 -10.99
CA ILE A 59 1.88 7.06 -12.31
C ILE A 59 3.06 8.02 -12.46
N ARG A 60 2.95 9.23 -11.94
CA ARG A 60 3.97 10.28 -12.10
C ARG A 60 5.16 10.08 -11.17
N GLU A 61 4.91 9.73 -9.90
CA GLU A 61 5.95 9.71 -8.87
C GLU A 61 6.52 8.33 -8.58
N CYS A 62 5.79 7.28 -8.91
CA CYS A 62 6.23 5.92 -8.65
C CYS A 62 6.66 5.25 -9.94
N SER A 63 7.79 4.55 -9.90
CA SER A 63 8.23 3.73 -11.02
C SER A 63 7.66 2.33 -10.85
N GLY A 64 7.46 1.62 -11.96
CA GLY A 64 7.01 0.25 -11.92
C GLY A 64 5.61 0.07 -12.47
N ILE A 65 4.99 -1.03 -12.07
CA ILE A 65 3.71 -1.47 -12.61
C ILE A 65 2.61 -1.15 -11.62
N VAL A 66 1.50 -0.58 -12.12
CA VAL A 66 0.29 -0.41 -11.31
C VAL A 66 -0.51 -1.70 -11.42
N CYS A 67 -0.80 -2.31 -10.27
CA CYS A 67 -1.55 -3.57 -10.19
C CYS A 67 -2.86 -3.35 -9.45
N LEU A 68 -3.93 -3.99 -9.92
CA LEU A 68 -5.19 -4.03 -9.22
C LEU A 68 -5.43 -5.43 -8.68
N CYS A 69 -5.52 -5.56 -7.36
CA CYS A 69 -5.75 -6.83 -6.70
C CYS A 69 -7.23 -6.97 -6.38
N LEU A 70 -7.82 -8.08 -6.81
CA LEU A 70 -9.24 -8.36 -6.62
C LEU A 70 -9.42 -9.72 -5.97
N THR A 71 -10.54 -9.89 -5.27
CA THR A 71 -10.93 -11.22 -4.78
C THR A 71 -11.43 -12.06 -5.96
N ASP A 72 -11.40 -13.39 -5.82
CA ASP A 72 -11.95 -14.29 -6.82
C ASP A 72 -13.41 -14.00 -7.11
N GLU A 73 -14.18 -13.71 -6.07
CA GLU A 73 -15.58 -13.36 -6.21
C GLU A 73 -15.77 -12.13 -7.09
N ARG A 74 -14.95 -11.09 -6.86
CA ARG A 74 -15.06 -9.86 -7.63
C ARG A 74 -14.66 -10.08 -9.09
N VAL A 75 -13.64 -10.88 -9.33
CA VAL A 75 -13.23 -11.21 -10.69
C VAL A 75 -14.36 -11.90 -11.45
N ARG A 76 -15.05 -12.84 -10.80
CA ARG A 76 -16.18 -13.53 -11.40
C ARG A 76 -17.34 -12.59 -11.74
N GLN A 77 -17.58 -11.59 -10.89
CA GLN A 77 -18.62 -10.59 -11.15
C GLN A 77 -18.33 -9.73 -12.37
N LEU A 78 -17.05 -9.54 -12.67
CA LEU A 78 -16.62 -8.68 -13.77
C LEU A 78 -16.46 -9.41 -15.11
N GLU A 79 -16.55 -10.74 -15.11
CA GLU A 79 -16.47 -11.54 -16.34
C GLU A 79 -17.73 -11.47 -17.22
#